data_16d4db9d235c72b446507c50e2f42ea0
#
_entry.id   16d4db9d235c72b446507c50e2f42ea0
#
_cell.length_a   1.000
_cell.length_b   1.000
_cell.length_c   1.000
_cell.angle_alpha   90.00
_cell.angle_beta   90.00
_cell.angle_gamma   90.00
#
_symmetry.space_group_name_H-M   'P 1'
#
loop_
_entity.id
_entity.type
_entity.pdbx_description
1 polymer ?
#
loop_
_entity_poly.entity_id
_entity_poly.type
_entity_poly.pdbx_seq_one_letter_code
_entity_poly.pdbx_strand_id
1 'polypeptide(L)'
;MPTLVLAQGTPASETGKKREYVYLLHANETRYNQRINADAQILIGNVAFRHDSLYMYCDSALFFEGSNSLKAYGRVHMAQGDTLFLDGEQLYYDGDAMLAEIRYNVRMKDPRMVLTTDSLNYDRTLNLGYYFEGGTLKDSVNTLVSDWGEYDTKTKDAIFNYNVTLKNDNFVLTSDTLGYNTNTRIAVITGPSEIDNGNNHITSTLGYYYTNEDQAQLMERSVLFNDNYRMVGDSLFYDRAGGYGEAFRNVIMDDFKDQCRLTGEYAYYNEFADSAYATGKAIAIDYSQGDSLFIHADTLALTTHLIPPPPEEIDKDKVKKKPPLHSSRSFSEPPLLLPDSLEIPQAPDSLITADSLSLLLHENGVVHLVHDSIALPQDTTLVTTSTLSLPQDTVPPEPADSTYRIIKGYHKVRMYRSDIQAVCDSLVFNTLDSCITMFYDPIIWNGGQQVLGEKILIYLNDSTIDWAHIQEQALVVEQLDSIHFNQISGREIKAYFKDGEIDHTDVIGNVLVVYYYQEEDGKELVGLNTTEASNLTAYMVNRQMEKLLITKKSNGVFYPILQIPPDKMKLPTFGWFNKLRPLSPYDILIWRGKNSEDKLKKTSRSPVPLPSLKGLQP
;
A
#
# COMPACT_ATOMS: atom_id res chain seq x y z
N MET A 1 32.11 -12.79 -59.89
CA MET A 1 32.91 -13.66 -58.99
C MET A 1 34.05 -12.83 -58.43
N PRO A 2 34.04 -12.50 -57.13
CA PRO A 2 35.24 -12.03 -56.46
C PRO A 2 35.84 -13.19 -55.65
N THR A 3 37.12 -13.36 -55.84
CA THR A 3 37.98 -14.38 -55.25
C THR A 3 38.16 -14.15 -53.73
N LEU A 4 37.85 -15.17 -52.95
CA LEU A 4 38.07 -15.20 -51.51
C LEU A 4 39.55 -15.48 -51.23
N VAL A 5 40.30 -14.52 -50.73
CA VAL A 5 41.67 -14.71 -50.23
C VAL A 5 41.54 -15.14 -48.74
N LEU A 6 41.83 -16.41 -48.50
CA LEU A 6 42.03 -16.96 -47.15
C LEU A 6 43.39 -16.46 -46.62
N ALA A 7 43.33 -15.51 -45.67
CA ALA A 7 44.49 -15.16 -44.87
C ALA A 7 44.73 -16.30 -43.85
N GLN A 8 45.84 -17.02 -44.02
CA GLN A 8 46.35 -17.93 -43.01
C GLN A 8 46.85 -17.10 -41.81
N GLY A 9 46.08 -17.09 -40.74
CA GLY A 9 46.52 -16.56 -39.46
C GLY A 9 47.63 -17.45 -38.89
N THR A 10 48.79 -16.86 -38.66
CA THR A 10 49.84 -17.44 -37.83
C THR A 10 49.28 -17.78 -36.44
N PRO A 11 49.58 -18.95 -35.87
CA PRO A 11 49.16 -19.27 -34.51
C PRO A 11 49.80 -18.25 -33.56
N ALA A 12 48.94 -17.55 -32.79
CA ALA A 12 49.40 -16.71 -31.71
C ALA A 12 50.23 -17.59 -30.75
N SER A 13 51.47 -17.18 -30.51
CA SER A 13 52.31 -17.84 -29.51
C SER A 13 51.57 -17.76 -28.17
N GLU A 14 51.17 -18.91 -27.62
CA GLU A 14 50.81 -19.02 -26.20
C GLU A 14 52.00 -18.47 -25.41
N THR A 15 51.84 -17.28 -24.83
CA THR A 15 52.73 -16.79 -23.77
C THR A 15 52.53 -17.76 -22.63
N GLY A 16 53.44 -18.77 -22.55
CA GLY A 16 53.41 -19.78 -21.50
C GLY A 16 53.45 -19.09 -20.14
N LYS A 17 52.32 -19.11 -19.41
CA LYS A 17 52.31 -18.80 -17.98
C LYS A 17 53.39 -19.64 -17.33
N LYS A 18 54.39 -19.02 -16.72
CA LYS A 18 55.45 -19.71 -15.98
C LYS A 18 54.79 -20.57 -14.92
N ARG A 19 55.00 -21.88 -14.97
CA ARG A 19 54.46 -22.82 -13.98
C ARG A 19 55.03 -22.43 -12.62
N GLU A 20 54.16 -22.13 -11.66
CA GLU A 20 54.54 -21.87 -10.27
C GLU A 20 54.48 -23.17 -9.50
N TYR A 21 55.46 -23.38 -8.63
CA TYR A 21 55.58 -24.63 -7.87
C TYR A 21 55.23 -24.39 -6.39
N VAL A 22 54.67 -25.43 -5.77
CA VAL A 22 54.54 -25.52 -4.34
C VAL A 22 55.89 -25.81 -3.73
N TYR A 23 56.33 -24.96 -2.80
CA TYR A 23 57.61 -25.10 -2.12
C TYR A 23 57.38 -25.57 -0.69
N LEU A 24 58.06 -26.66 -0.28
CA LEU A 24 58.19 -27.05 1.11
C LEU A 24 59.12 -26.07 1.85
N LEU A 25 58.65 -25.42 2.87
CA LEU A 25 59.40 -24.49 3.70
C LEU A 25 59.97 -25.17 4.94
N HIS A 26 59.19 -26.04 5.61
CA HIS A 26 59.55 -26.70 6.84
C HIS A 26 58.81 -28.04 7.02
N ALA A 27 59.50 -29.00 7.62
CA ALA A 27 58.95 -30.21 8.27
C ALA A 27 59.92 -30.67 9.32
N ASN A 28 59.47 -31.19 10.46
CA ASN A 28 60.36 -31.77 11.47
C ASN A 28 61.00 -33.05 10.96
N GLU A 29 60.25 -33.86 10.19
CA GLU A 29 60.72 -35.11 9.66
C GLU A 29 60.20 -35.32 8.24
N THR A 30 61.06 -35.78 7.33
CA THR A 30 60.70 -36.16 5.95
C THR A 30 61.02 -37.63 5.78
N ARG A 31 60.04 -38.42 5.35
CA ARG A 31 60.19 -39.83 5.06
C ARG A 31 59.77 -40.11 3.61
N TYR A 32 60.48 -41.05 2.97
CA TYR A 32 60.11 -41.60 1.70
C TYR A 32 59.88 -43.11 1.85
N ASN A 33 58.73 -43.64 1.46
CA ASN A 33 58.45 -45.05 1.57
C ASN A 33 57.71 -45.53 0.31
N GLN A 34 58.49 -46.16 -0.59
CA GLN A 34 58.02 -46.65 -1.89
C GLN A 34 56.89 -47.69 -1.77
N ARG A 35 56.77 -48.39 -0.62
CA ARG A 35 55.70 -49.38 -0.38
C ARG A 35 54.39 -48.75 0.05
N ILE A 36 54.42 -47.56 0.61
CA ILE A 36 53.23 -46.82 1.07
C ILE A 36 52.71 -45.92 -0.07
N ASN A 37 53.62 -45.15 -0.66
CA ASN A 37 53.31 -44.31 -1.84
C ASN A 37 54.61 -43.99 -2.57
N ALA A 38 54.75 -44.49 -3.80
CA ALA A 38 55.97 -44.36 -4.60
C ALA A 38 56.24 -42.95 -5.04
N ASP A 39 55.19 -42.09 -5.12
CA ASP A 39 55.25 -40.77 -5.70
C ASP A 39 55.16 -39.63 -4.67
N ALA A 40 55.01 -39.94 -3.36
CA ALA A 40 54.83 -38.95 -2.31
C ALA A 40 55.98 -38.93 -1.27
N GLN A 41 56.39 -37.75 -0.87
CA GLN A 41 57.12 -37.51 0.34
C GLN A 41 56.17 -37.44 1.54
N ILE A 42 56.47 -38.18 2.62
CA ILE A 42 55.73 -38.17 3.88
C ILE A 42 56.39 -37.14 4.80
N LEU A 43 55.69 -36.10 5.16
CA LEU A 43 56.15 -35.00 5.98
C LEU A 43 55.46 -35.04 7.34
N ILE A 44 56.20 -34.88 8.42
CA ILE A 44 55.65 -35.01 9.79
C ILE A 44 56.16 -33.86 10.66
N GLY A 45 55.25 -33.21 11.37
CA GLY A 45 55.45 -32.21 12.40
C GLY A 45 55.76 -30.80 11.86
N ASN A 46 54.90 -29.84 12.22
CA ASN A 46 55.00 -28.43 11.86
C ASN A 46 55.30 -28.18 10.38
N VAL A 47 54.56 -28.86 9.52
CA VAL A 47 54.75 -28.81 8.08
C VAL A 47 54.28 -27.46 7.56
N ALA A 48 55.12 -26.82 6.74
CA ALA A 48 54.82 -25.54 6.12
C ALA A 48 55.15 -25.54 4.63
N PHE A 49 54.21 -25.05 3.81
CA PHE A 49 54.36 -24.88 2.37
C PHE A 49 54.11 -23.43 1.96
N ARG A 50 54.64 -23.06 0.81
CA ARG A 50 54.32 -21.80 0.13
C ARG A 50 54.07 -22.04 -1.35
N HIS A 51 52.99 -21.42 -1.86
CA HIS A 51 52.73 -21.33 -3.30
C HIS A 51 52.35 -19.88 -3.62
N ASP A 52 53.28 -19.15 -4.24
CA ASP A 52 53.17 -17.71 -4.46
C ASP A 52 52.96 -16.93 -3.16
N SER A 53 51.82 -16.25 -3.05
CA SER A 53 51.40 -15.50 -1.83
C SER A 53 50.64 -16.34 -0.80
N LEU A 54 50.38 -17.63 -1.09
CA LEU A 54 49.69 -18.54 -0.19
C LEU A 54 50.69 -19.28 0.71
N TYR A 55 50.43 -19.26 1.99
CA TYR A 55 51.11 -20.09 2.99
C TYR A 55 50.15 -21.15 3.54
N MET A 56 50.65 -22.39 3.69
CA MET A 56 49.86 -23.51 4.18
C MET A 56 50.63 -24.19 5.30
N TYR A 57 49.98 -24.50 6.42
CA TYR A 57 50.51 -25.12 7.61
C TYR A 57 49.64 -26.32 7.99
N CYS A 58 50.28 -27.40 8.52
CA CYS A 58 49.57 -28.59 9.00
C CYS A 58 50.44 -29.44 9.91
N ASP A 59 49.87 -30.48 10.53
CA ASP A 59 50.60 -31.43 11.36
C ASP A 59 51.41 -32.45 10.57
N SER A 60 50.82 -32.94 9.44
CA SER A 60 51.47 -33.88 8.54
C SER A 60 50.97 -33.74 7.12
N ALA A 61 51.77 -34.13 6.14
CA ALA A 61 51.36 -34.08 4.74
C ALA A 61 51.98 -35.19 3.88
N LEU A 62 51.30 -35.48 2.80
CA LEU A 62 51.83 -36.21 1.64
C LEU A 62 52.09 -35.16 0.54
N PHE A 63 53.34 -34.98 0.15
CA PHE A 63 53.74 -34.04 -0.90
C PHE A 63 54.09 -34.77 -2.18
N PHE A 64 53.44 -34.45 -3.27
CA PHE A 64 53.60 -35.02 -4.60
C PHE A 64 54.26 -33.97 -5.53
N GLU A 65 55.59 -33.94 -5.47
CA GLU A 65 56.39 -32.94 -6.23
C GLU A 65 56.16 -33.02 -7.73
N GLY A 66 56.03 -34.23 -8.28
CA GLY A 66 55.80 -34.43 -9.73
C GLY A 66 54.50 -33.87 -10.23
N SER A 67 53.42 -33.96 -9.46
CA SER A 67 52.11 -33.41 -9.78
C SER A 67 51.83 -32.04 -9.15
N ASN A 68 52.86 -31.44 -8.51
CA ASN A 68 52.74 -30.14 -7.83
C ASN A 68 51.56 -30.05 -6.87
N SER A 69 51.29 -31.14 -6.12
CA SER A 69 50.13 -31.26 -5.25
C SER A 69 50.47 -31.79 -3.88
N LEU A 70 49.57 -31.59 -2.89
CA LEU A 70 49.75 -32.11 -1.55
C LEU A 70 48.43 -32.54 -0.91
N LYS A 71 48.51 -33.45 0.06
CA LYS A 71 47.45 -33.79 0.99
C LYS A 71 47.94 -33.51 2.41
N ALA A 72 47.27 -32.60 3.10
CA ALA A 72 47.62 -32.18 4.45
C ALA A 72 46.61 -32.70 5.47
N TYR A 73 47.05 -33.00 6.65
CA TYR A 73 46.25 -33.56 7.74
C TYR A 73 46.58 -32.89 9.08
N GLY A 74 45.57 -32.63 9.87
CA GLY A 74 45.62 -32.08 11.21
C GLY A 74 45.97 -30.57 11.23
N ARG A 75 45.15 -29.79 11.91
CA ARG A 75 45.29 -28.35 12.11
C ARG A 75 45.73 -27.60 10.83
N VAL A 76 45.05 -27.92 9.74
CA VAL A 76 45.29 -27.22 8.47
C VAL A 76 44.98 -25.74 8.62
N HIS A 77 45.93 -24.90 8.25
CA HIS A 77 45.79 -23.44 8.21
C HIS A 77 46.38 -22.90 6.91
N MET A 78 45.54 -22.22 6.12
CA MET A 78 45.97 -21.55 4.91
C MET A 78 45.82 -20.03 5.08
N ALA A 79 46.84 -19.27 4.68
CA ALA A 79 46.82 -17.81 4.72
C ALA A 79 47.19 -17.23 3.36
N GLN A 80 46.29 -16.44 2.77
CA GLN A 80 46.51 -15.71 1.53
C GLN A 80 46.55 -14.21 1.83
N GLY A 81 47.77 -13.66 1.83
CA GLY A 81 48.02 -12.32 2.33
C GLY A 81 47.68 -12.21 3.83
N ASP A 82 47.28 -11.01 4.26
CA ASP A 82 46.95 -10.71 5.65
C ASP A 82 45.45 -10.70 5.93
N THR A 83 44.64 -11.11 4.98
CA THR A 83 43.18 -10.88 5.03
C THR A 83 42.35 -12.13 4.87
N LEU A 84 42.82 -13.17 4.17
CA LEU A 84 42.06 -14.39 3.95
C LEU A 84 42.72 -15.57 4.65
N PHE A 85 41.94 -16.22 5.54
CA PHE A 85 42.38 -17.39 6.30
C PHE A 85 41.37 -18.52 6.11
N LEU A 86 41.89 -19.75 5.88
CA LEU A 86 41.09 -20.97 5.77
C LEU A 86 41.66 -22.00 6.74
N ASP A 87 40.85 -22.49 7.63
CA ASP A 87 41.18 -23.52 8.60
C ASP A 87 40.37 -24.81 8.33
N GLY A 88 40.92 -25.98 8.69
CA GLY A 88 40.22 -27.25 8.55
C GLY A 88 41.07 -28.42 9.10
N GLU A 89 40.59 -29.65 8.96
CA GLU A 89 41.29 -30.84 9.42
C GLU A 89 42.03 -31.58 8.29
N GLN A 90 41.54 -31.47 7.07
CA GLN A 90 42.13 -32.08 5.87
C GLN A 90 42.16 -31.10 4.71
N LEU A 91 43.22 -31.16 3.92
CA LEU A 91 43.38 -30.37 2.72
C LEU A 91 43.93 -31.24 1.59
N TYR A 92 43.28 -31.19 0.42
CA TYR A 92 43.91 -31.50 -0.86
C TYR A 92 44.18 -30.17 -1.59
N TYR A 93 45.41 -29.97 -2.01
CA TYR A 93 45.81 -28.77 -2.76
C TYR A 93 46.47 -29.17 -4.08
N ASP A 94 45.90 -28.73 -5.17
CA ASP A 94 46.46 -28.84 -6.51
C ASP A 94 47.10 -27.49 -6.89
N GLY A 95 48.43 -27.45 -6.97
CA GLY A 95 49.17 -26.23 -7.26
C GLY A 95 49.07 -25.81 -8.72
N ASP A 96 48.87 -26.72 -9.66
CA ASP A 96 48.71 -26.39 -11.06
C ASP A 96 47.34 -25.82 -11.36
N ALA A 97 46.28 -26.40 -10.77
CA ALA A 97 44.91 -25.92 -10.85
C ALA A 97 44.67 -24.72 -9.90
N MET A 98 45.56 -24.46 -8.92
CA MET A 98 45.37 -23.49 -7.83
C MET A 98 44.10 -23.74 -7.01
N LEU A 99 43.66 -24.98 -6.87
CA LEU A 99 42.47 -25.42 -6.19
C LEU A 99 42.78 -26.03 -4.84
N ALA A 100 42.12 -25.57 -3.78
CA ALA A 100 42.14 -26.13 -2.45
C ALA A 100 40.80 -26.79 -2.12
N GLU A 101 40.83 -28.04 -1.70
CA GLU A 101 39.68 -28.78 -1.16
C GLU A 101 39.91 -29.01 0.33
N ILE A 102 39.13 -28.36 1.18
CA ILE A 102 39.25 -28.40 2.62
C ILE A 102 38.05 -29.14 3.20
N ARG A 103 38.30 -30.02 4.17
CA ARG A 103 37.27 -30.88 4.76
C ARG A 103 37.37 -30.90 6.28
N TYR A 104 36.20 -31.05 6.90
CA TYR A 104 35.91 -31.16 8.31
C TYR A 104 36.25 -29.91 9.11
N ASN A 105 35.25 -29.39 9.82
CA ASN A 105 35.34 -28.20 10.66
C ASN A 105 35.95 -26.99 9.91
N VAL A 106 35.54 -26.80 8.68
CA VAL A 106 36.13 -25.76 7.81
C VAL A 106 35.65 -24.39 8.25
N ARG A 107 36.61 -23.46 8.34
CA ARG A 107 36.34 -22.06 8.62
C ARG A 107 37.14 -21.18 7.67
N MET A 108 36.39 -20.42 6.85
CA MET A 108 36.96 -19.37 6.00
C MET A 108 36.68 -18.02 6.66
N LYS A 109 37.69 -17.21 6.82
CA LYS A 109 37.59 -15.90 7.47
C LYS A 109 38.22 -14.83 6.59
N ASP A 110 37.47 -13.76 6.37
CA ASP A 110 38.00 -12.49 5.88
C ASP A 110 37.66 -11.35 6.86
N PRO A 111 38.09 -10.09 6.62
CA PRO A 111 37.87 -8.98 7.57
C PRO A 111 36.39 -8.67 7.87
N ARG A 112 35.47 -9.13 7.03
CA ARG A 112 34.04 -8.78 7.12
C ARG A 112 33.15 -9.93 7.53
N MET A 113 33.56 -11.17 7.26
CA MET A 113 32.72 -12.35 7.49
C MET A 113 33.52 -13.56 7.98
N VAL A 114 32.79 -14.52 8.50
CA VAL A 114 33.27 -15.88 8.79
C VAL A 114 32.27 -16.86 8.16
N LEU A 115 32.76 -17.71 7.25
CA LEU A 115 32.02 -18.85 6.70
C LEU A 115 32.47 -20.13 7.43
N THR A 116 31.53 -20.93 7.89
CA THR A 116 31.75 -22.26 8.50
C THR A 116 30.98 -23.32 7.75
N THR A 117 31.63 -24.47 7.45
CA THR A 117 31.05 -25.60 6.74
C THR A 117 31.88 -26.86 7.05
N ASP A 118 31.45 -28.03 6.62
CA ASP A 118 32.27 -29.25 6.70
C ASP A 118 33.03 -29.55 5.40
N SER A 119 32.65 -28.90 4.30
CA SER A 119 33.38 -29.05 3.02
C SER A 119 33.45 -27.73 2.28
N LEU A 120 34.65 -27.28 1.93
CA LEU A 120 34.90 -26.06 1.16
C LEU A 120 35.90 -26.34 0.06
N ASN A 121 35.60 -25.92 -1.15
CA ASN A 121 36.54 -25.81 -2.23
C ASN A 121 36.87 -24.33 -2.45
N TYR A 122 38.15 -23.98 -2.60
CA TYR A 122 38.60 -22.64 -2.86
C TYR A 122 39.46 -22.58 -4.12
N ASP A 123 38.91 -21.97 -5.16
CA ASP A 123 39.61 -21.69 -6.43
C ASP A 123 40.31 -20.33 -6.31
N ARG A 124 41.63 -20.34 -6.24
CA ARG A 124 42.45 -19.14 -6.14
C ARG A 124 42.49 -18.34 -7.44
N THR A 125 42.29 -18.99 -8.59
CA THR A 125 42.30 -18.33 -9.91
C THR A 125 41.07 -17.43 -10.03
N LEU A 126 39.92 -17.92 -9.57
CA LEU A 126 38.64 -17.22 -9.59
C LEU A 126 38.41 -16.40 -8.31
N ASN A 127 39.19 -16.60 -7.25
CA ASN A 127 38.97 -16.06 -5.90
C ASN A 127 37.64 -16.52 -5.28
N LEU A 128 37.19 -17.71 -5.64
CA LEU A 128 35.86 -18.25 -5.33
C LEU A 128 35.96 -19.41 -4.35
N GLY A 129 35.31 -19.27 -3.19
CA GLY A 129 35.05 -20.36 -2.25
C GLY A 129 33.64 -20.87 -2.38
N TYR A 130 33.43 -22.19 -2.48
CA TYR A 130 32.10 -22.79 -2.55
C TYR A 130 31.96 -24.08 -1.74
N TYR A 131 30.76 -24.29 -1.20
CA TYR A 131 30.40 -25.47 -0.42
C TYR A 131 29.07 -26.06 -0.88
N PHE A 132 28.82 -27.35 -0.55
CA PHE A 132 27.65 -28.10 -0.99
C PHE A 132 27.09 -29.10 0.03
N GLU A 133 27.52 -29.03 1.28
CA GLU A 133 27.07 -29.85 2.40
C GLU A 133 26.54 -29.02 3.58
N GLY A 134 25.97 -27.87 3.26
CA GLY A 134 25.52 -26.91 4.23
C GLY A 134 26.62 -25.96 4.74
N GLY A 135 26.27 -24.73 5.02
CA GLY A 135 27.18 -23.72 5.51
C GLY A 135 26.48 -22.56 6.23
N THR A 136 27.29 -21.86 7.02
CA THR A 136 26.85 -20.67 7.74
C THR A 136 27.83 -19.54 7.50
N LEU A 137 27.36 -18.44 6.89
CA LEU A 137 28.10 -17.20 6.76
C LEU A 137 27.62 -16.21 7.82
N LYS A 138 28.56 -15.64 8.57
CA LYS A 138 28.27 -14.58 9.56
C LYS A 138 29.09 -13.35 9.27
N ASP A 139 28.43 -12.21 9.21
CA ASP A 139 29.08 -10.91 9.32
C ASP A 139 28.83 -10.28 10.69
N SER A 140 29.05 -8.96 10.86
CA SER A 140 28.90 -8.30 12.17
C SER A 140 27.44 -8.15 12.64
N VAL A 141 26.45 -8.31 11.74
CA VAL A 141 25.03 -8.07 12.00
C VAL A 141 24.18 -9.28 11.62
N ASN A 142 24.50 -9.90 10.46
CA ASN A 142 23.66 -10.89 9.82
C ASN A 142 24.24 -12.31 9.97
N THR A 143 23.36 -13.30 10.02
CA THR A 143 23.70 -14.72 9.92
C THR A 143 22.92 -15.31 8.75
N LEU A 144 23.63 -15.93 7.83
CA LEU A 144 23.06 -16.58 6.65
C LEU A 144 23.39 -18.08 6.68
N VAL A 145 22.39 -18.92 6.43
CA VAL A 145 22.51 -20.40 6.39
C VAL A 145 21.92 -20.89 5.07
N SER A 146 22.56 -21.87 4.44
CA SER A 146 22.03 -22.53 3.23
C SER A 146 22.68 -23.92 3.03
N ASP A 147 22.10 -24.72 2.16
CA ASP A 147 22.66 -26.05 1.82
C ASP A 147 23.85 -25.91 0.85
N TRP A 148 23.78 -24.97 -0.06
CA TRP A 148 24.82 -24.65 -1.02
C TRP A 148 25.14 -23.16 -1.03
N GLY A 149 26.42 -22.80 -1.20
CA GLY A 149 26.80 -21.42 -1.35
C GLY A 149 28.17 -21.23 -1.97
N GLU A 150 28.34 -20.07 -2.61
CA GLU A 150 29.61 -19.58 -3.12
C GLU A 150 29.87 -18.16 -2.62
N TYR A 151 31.15 -17.81 -2.49
CA TYR A 151 31.61 -16.50 -2.04
C TYR A 151 32.82 -16.06 -2.82
N ASP A 152 32.73 -14.93 -3.51
CA ASP A 152 33.85 -14.26 -4.15
C ASP A 152 34.58 -13.39 -3.14
N THR A 153 35.81 -13.78 -2.83
CA THR A 153 36.64 -13.08 -1.81
C THR A 153 37.12 -11.70 -2.26
N LYS A 154 37.00 -11.36 -3.58
CA LYS A 154 37.39 -10.09 -4.16
C LYS A 154 36.25 -9.10 -4.25
N THR A 155 35.11 -9.48 -4.84
CA THR A 155 33.93 -8.62 -4.98
C THR A 155 33.09 -8.56 -3.72
N LYS A 156 33.24 -9.57 -2.84
CA LYS A 156 32.46 -9.76 -1.61
C LYS A 156 31.02 -10.19 -1.84
N ASP A 157 30.72 -10.62 -3.06
CA ASP A 157 29.43 -11.19 -3.42
C ASP A 157 29.37 -12.66 -3.04
N ALA A 158 28.22 -13.06 -2.55
CA ALA A 158 27.88 -14.43 -2.25
C ALA A 158 26.56 -14.80 -2.95
N ILE A 159 26.42 -16.05 -3.36
CA ILE A 159 25.19 -16.65 -3.85
C ILE A 159 24.90 -17.89 -3.02
N PHE A 160 23.67 -18.02 -2.56
CA PHE A 160 23.20 -19.10 -1.73
C PHE A 160 22.00 -19.77 -2.36
N ASN A 161 21.94 -21.08 -2.32
CA ASN A 161 20.86 -21.87 -2.87
C ASN A 161 20.42 -22.94 -1.88
N TYR A 162 19.15 -23.27 -1.93
CA TYR A 162 18.45 -24.29 -1.18
C TYR A 162 18.39 -24.01 0.32
N ASN A 163 17.17 -23.91 0.83
CA ASN A 163 16.89 -23.67 2.25
C ASN A 163 17.63 -22.46 2.84
N VAL A 164 17.69 -21.38 2.06
CA VAL A 164 18.41 -20.16 2.44
C VAL A 164 17.65 -19.43 3.55
N THR A 165 18.35 -19.12 4.62
CA THR A 165 17.82 -18.27 5.71
C THR A 165 18.83 -17.18 6.04
N LEU A 166 18.45 -15.93 5.85
CA LEU A 166 19.20 -14.74 6.27
C LEU A 166 18.46 -14.10 7.45
N LYS A 167 19.14 -13.92 8.57
CA LYS A 167 18.54 -13.36 9.78
C LYS A 167 19.44 -12.41 10.55
N ASN A 168 18.82 -11.48 11.24
CA ASN A 168 19.40 -10.67 12.32
C ASN A 168 18.37 -10.47 13.44
N ASP A 169 18.59 -9.49 14.33
CA ASP A 169 17.69 -9.21 15.46
C ASP A 169 16.32 -8.63 15.00
N ASN A 170 16.24 -8.08 13.79
CA ASN A 170 15.09 -7.35 13.29
C ASN A 170 14.19 -8.16 12.34
N PHE A 171 14.76 -9.10 11.58
CA PHE A 171 14.01 -9.84 10.56
C PHE A 171 14.58 -11.25 10.33
N VAL A 172 13.77 -12.08 9.70
CA VAL A 172 14.14 -13.36 9.10
C VAL A 172 13.69 -13.33 7.63
N LEU A 173 14.63 -13.57 6.71
CA LEU A 173 14.36 -13.73 5.28
C LEU A 173 14.64 -15.19 4.91
N THR A 174 13.66 -15.87 4.32
CA THR A 174 13.79 -17.22 3.76
C THR A 174 13.64 -17.18 2.24
N SER A 175 14.43 -18.00 1.55
CA SER A 175 14.46 -18.03 0.08
C SER A 175 14.99 -19.36 -0.44
N ASP A 176 14.69 -19.68 -1.71
CA ASP A 176 15.37 -20.77 -2.41
C ASP A 176 16.74 -20.33 -2.96
N THR A 177 16.82 -19.08 -3.42
CA THR A 177 18.05 -18.49 -3.98
C THR A 177 18.20 -17.05 -3.54
N LEU A 178 19.33 -16.72 -2.94
CA LEU A 178 19.61 -15.39 -2.42
C LEU A 178 21.04 -14.96 -2.77
N GLY A 179 21.18 -13.79 -3.38
CA GLY A 179 22.46 -13.08 -3.44
C GLY A 179 22.69 -12.28 -2.16
N TYR A 180 23.95 -12.12 -1.75
CA TYR A 180 24.29 -11.27 -0.61
C TYR A 180 25.68 -10.66 -0.77
N ASN A 181 25.78 -9.35 -0.64
CA ASN A 181 27.08 -8.68 -0.63
C ASN A 181 27.49 -8.32 0.80
N THR A 182 28.58 -8.92 1.30
CA THR A 182 29.05 -8.73 2.69
C THR A 182 29.64 -7.34 2.94
N ASN A 183 29.93 -6.56 1.89
CA ASN A 183 30.41 -5.20 2.00
C ASN A 183 29.29 -4.18 2.13
N THR A 184 28.29 -4.28 1.26
CA THR A 184 27.12 -3.37 1.24
C THR A 184 26.00 -3.86 2.15
N ARG A 185 25.99 -5.15 2.50
CA ARG A 185 24.94 -5.85 3.25
C ARG A 185 23.57 -5.77 2.57
N ILE A 186 23.58 -5.82 1.25
CA ILE A 186 22.38 -5.89 0.44
C ILE A 186 22.12 -7.35 0.10
N ALA A 187 20.92 -7.83 0.43
CA ALA A 187 20.42 -9.10 -0.05
C ALA A 187 19.69 -8.89 -1.38
N VAL A 188 19.98 -9.74 -2.36
CA VAL A 188 19.37 -9.73 -3.69
C VAL A 188 18.44 -10.94 -3.78
N ILE A 189 17.14 -10.66 -3.85
CA ILE A 189 16.09 -11.65 -3.99
C ILE A 189 15.98 -12.03 -5.48
N THR A 190 16.16 -13.30 -5.81
CA THR A 190 16.08 -13.81 -7.19
C THR A 190 15.19 -15.05 -7.33
N GLY A 191 14.34 -15.31 -6.34
CA GLY A 191 13.40 -16.43 -6.31
C GLY A 191 12.34 -16.20 -5.25
N PRO A 192 11.38 -17.11 -5.09
CA PRO A 192 10.35 -17.01 -4.05
C PRO A 192 10.98 -16.81 -2.68
N SER A 193 10.65 -15.70 -2.05
CA SER A 193 11.21 -15.28 -0.77
C SER A 193 10.15 -14.72 0.15
N GLU A 194 10.34 -14.96 1.45
CA GLU A 194 9.50 -14.45 2.52
C GLU A 194 10.37 -13.69 3.50
N ILE A 195 9.91 -12.50 3.92
CA ILE A 195 10.57 -11.66 4.92
C ILE A 195 9.59 -11.45 6.06
N ASP A 196 9.98 -11.86 7.26
CA ASP A 196 9.22 -11.66 8.49
C ASP A 196 10.01 -10.73 9.43
N ASN A 197 9.41 -9.63 9.83
CA ASN A 197 10.00 -8.68 10.77
C ASN A 197 9.23 -8.59 12.09
N GLY A 198 8.37 -9.58 12.37
CA GLY A 198 7.56 -9.70 13.57
C GLY A 198 6.25 -8.90 13.52
N ASN A 199 6.19 -7.79 12.79
CA ASN A 199 4.98 -7.00 12.60
C ASN A 199 4.35 -7.23 11.24
N ASN A 200 5.18 -7.33 10.21
CA ASN A 200 4.76 -7.45 8.81
C ASN A 200 5.41 -8.66 8.16
N HIS A 201 4.70 -9.27 7.26
CA HIS A 201 5.13 -10.36 6.42
C HIS A 201 5.15 -9.92 4.96
N ILE A 202 6.27 -10.11 4.27
CA ILE A 202 6.45 -9.69 2.89
C ILE A 202 6.78 -10.90 2.04
N THR A 203 6.11 -11.05 0.90
CA THR A 203 6.43 -12.07 -0.11
C THR A 203 6.81 -11.42 -1.43
N SER A 204 7.88 -11.90 -2.05
CA SER A 204 8.38 -11.41 -3.34
C SER A 204 9.22 -12.45 -4.06
N THR A 205 9.41 -12.26 -5.36
CA THR A 205 10.26 -13.12 -6.20
C THR A 205 11.48 -12.40 -6.76
N LEU A 206 11.48 -11.07 -6.73
CA LEU A 206 12.58 -10.24 -7.23
C LEU A 206 12.69 -8.95 -6.45
N GLY A 207 13.90 -8.60 -6.01
CA GLY A 207 14.13 -7.32 -5.34
C GLY A 207 15.41 -7.26 -4.54
N TYR A 208 15.50 -6.21 -3.73
CA TYR A 208 16.61 -5.95 -2.85
C TYR A 208 16.11 -5.74 -1.42
N TYR A 209 16.86 -6.26 -0.47
CA TYR A 209 16.66 -5.98 0.95
C TYR A 209 17.94 -5.38 1.53
N TYR A 210 17.84 -4.15 1.99
CA TYR A 210 18.93 -3.37 2.60
C TYR A 210 18.95 -3.65 4.09
N THR A 211 19.80 -4.60 4.52
CA THR A 211 19.73 -5.15 5.90
C THR A 211 20.19 -4.17 6.99
N ASN A 212 20.93 -3.11 6.65
CA ASN A 212 21.31 -2.06 7.58
C ASN A 212 20.20 -1.04 7.82
N GLU A 213 19.50 -0.69 6.75
CA GLU A 213 18.45 0.32 6.70
C GLU A 213 17.09 -0.27 7.04
N ASP A 214 16.96 -1.60 7.00
CA ASP A 214 15.71 -2.35 7.16
C ASP A 214 14.65 -1.92 6.13
N GLN A 215 15.10 -1.82 4.86
CA GLN A 215 14.29 -1.39 3.72
C GLN A 215 14.19 -2.49 2.68
N ALA A 216 13.00 -2.64 2.08
CA ALA A 216 12.76 -3.54 0.96
C ALA A 216 12.40 -2.75 -0.31
N GLN A 217 13.05 -3.07 -1.42
CA GLN A 217 12.70 -2.60 -2.76
C GLN A 217 12.37 -3.80 -3.63
N LEU A 218 11.09 -4.03 -3.88
CA LEU A 218 10.58 -5.22 -4.57
C LEU A 218 10.13 -4.82 -5.98
N MET A 219 10.54 -5.58 -6.98
CA MET A 219 10.46 -5.19 -8.40
C MET A 219 9.43 -5.99 -9.20
N GLU A 220 8.81 -6.98 -8.60
CA GLU A 220 7.72 -7.78 -9.17
C GLU A 220 6.52 -7.77 -8.23
N ARG A 221 5.41 -8.40 -8.68
CA ARG A 221 4.19 -8.42 -7.89
C ARG A 221 4.44 -9.02 -6.52
N SER A 222 4.41 -8.16 -5.54
CA SER A 222 4.76 -8.45 -4.16
C SER A 222 3.60 -8.15 -3.24
N VAL A 223 3.60 -8.79 -2.07
CA VAL A 223 2.58 -8.64 -1.06
C VAL A 223 3.24 -8.31 0.27
N LEU A 224 2.78 -7.24 0.90
CA LEU A 224 3.05 -6.92 2.29
C LEU A 224 1.75 -7.09 3.06
N PHE A 225 1.76 -7.85 4.16
CA PHE A 225 0.55 -8.06 4.95
C PHE A 225 0.87 -8.26 6.44
N ASN A 226 -0.14 -7.99 7.25
CA ASN A 226 -0.20 -8.34 8.66
C ASN A 226 -1.66 -8.71 9.02
N ASP A 227 -1.98 -8.81 10.31
CA ASP A 227 -3.33 -9.19 10.78
C ASP A 227 -4.42 -8.19 10.34
N ASN A 228 -4.08 -6.92 10.15
CA ASN A 228 -5.03 -5.85 9.89
C ASN A 228 -5.10 -5.44 8.42
N TYR A 229 -3.98 -5.44 7.70
CA TYR A 229 -3.93 -4.94 6.31
C TYR A 229 -3.14 -5.83 5.39
N ARG A 230 -3.41 -5.65 4.10
CA ARG A 230 -2.63 -6.21 3.01
C ARG A 230 -2.39 -5.15 1.94
N MET A 231 -1.16 -4.99 1.50
CA MET A 231 -0.78 -4.16 0.37
C MET A 231 -0.16 -5.03 -0.72
N VAL A 232 -0.64 -4.86 -1.94
CA VAL A 232 -0.16 -5.58 -3.14
C VAL A 232 0.15 -4.57 -4.22
N GLY A 233 1.26 -4.74 -4.92
CA GLY A 233 1.64 -3.94 -6.09
C GLY A 233 2.55 -4.71 -7.03
N ASP A 234 2.67 -4.25 -8.28
CA ASP A 234 3.65 -4.81 -9.23
C ASP A 234 5.09 -4.42 -8.85
N SER A 235 5.23 -3.42 -7.99
CA SER A 235 6.46 -3.05 -7.31
C SER A 235 6.10 -2.47 -5.95
N LEU A 236 6.87 -2.79 -4.91
CA LEU A 236 6.70 -2.27 -3.56
C LEU A 236 8.02 -1.69 -3.06
N PHE A 237 7.93 -0.58 -2.35
CA PHE A 237 8.97 -0.08 -1.47
C PHE A 237 8.45 -0.08 -0.04
N TYR A 238 9.27 -0.52 0.90
CA TYR A 238 8.92 -0.52 2.32
C TYR A 238 10.12 -0.07 3.15
N ASP A 239 9.91 0.90 4.03
CA ASP A 239 10.88 1.40 4.99
C ASP A 239 10.33 1.20 6.40
N ARG A 240 10.88 0.22 7.11
CA ARG A 240 10.45 -0.10 8.47
C ARG A 240 10.79 1.01 9.46
N ALA A 241 11.97 1.59 9.35
CA ALA A 241 12.41 2.65 10.25
C ALA A 241 11.61 3.94 10.06
N GLY A 242 11.25 4.25 8.82
CA GLY A 242 10.37 5.36 8.46
C GLY A 242 8.89 5.06 8.68
N GLY A 243 8.52 3.80 8.89
CA GLY A 243 7.14 3.35 9.07
C GLY A 243 6.25 3.62 7.87
N TYR A 244 6.76 3.51 6.64
CA TYR A 244 5.96 3.75 5.46
C TYR A 244 6.22 2.75 4.33
N GLY A 245 5.22 2.62 3.47
CA GLY A 245 5.29 1.79 2.28
C GLY A 245 4.68 2.48 1.07
N GLU A 246 5.22 2.17 -0.10
CA GLU A 246 4.74 2.63 -1.39
C GLU A 246 4.46 1.44 -2.31
N ALA A 247 3.37 1.52 -3.05
CA ALA A 247 3.01 0.50 -4.03
C ALA A 247 2.77 1.13 -5.39
N PHE A 248 3.26 0.47 -6.43
CA PHE A 248 3.20 0.98 -7.79
C PHE A 248 2.55 -0.04 -8.72
N ARG A 249 1.65 0.43 -9.56
CA ARG A 249 0.88 -0.29 -10.58
C ARG A 249 0.04 -1.44 -10.01
N ASN A 250 -1.22 -1.50 -10.47
CA ASN A 250 -2.17 -2.52 -10.05
C ASN A 250 -2.23 -2.69 -8.52
N VAL A 251 -2.26 -1.56 -7.82
CA VAL A 251 -2.22 -1.54 -6.35
C VAL A 251 -3.55 -2.01 -5.79
N ILE A 252 -3.47 -2.83 -4.74
CA ILE A 252 -4.59 -3.24 -3.90
C ILE A 252 -4.16 -3.09 -2.46
N MET A 253 -4.90 -2.30 -1.69
CA MET A 253 -4.77 -2.21 -0.25
C MET A 253 -6.08 -2.67 0.38
N ASP A 254 -6.02 -3.67 1.25
CA ASP A 254 -7.16 -4.16 2.03
C ASP A 254 -6.96 -3.76 3.48
N ASP A 255 -7.98 -3.20 4.10
CA ASP A 255 -8.14 -3.07 5.54
C ASP A 255 -9.19 -4.08 5.99
N PHE A 256 -8.75 -5.14 6.66
CA PHE A 256 -9.62 -6.23 7.09
C PHE A 256 -10.45 -5.84 8.32
N LYS A 257 -9.95 -4.91 9.13
CA LYS A 257 -10.64 -4.43 10.31
C LYS A 257 -11.87 -3.61 9.94
N ASP A 258 -11.70 -2.68 9.00
CA ASP A 258 -12.76 -1.76 8.58
C ASP A 258 -13.51 -2.25 7.34
N GLN A 259 -13.17 -3.45 6.85
CA GLN A 259 -13.80 -4.09 5.69
C GLN A 259 -13.83 -3.18 4.47
N CYS A 260 -12.70 -2.58 4.15
CA CYS A 260 -12.57 -1.72 2.99
C CYS A 260 -11.36 -2.10 2.13
N ARG A 261 -11.45 -1.74 0.85
CA ARG A 261 -10.39 -1.92 -0.15
C ARG A 261 -10.13 -0.63 -0.87
N LEU A 262 -8.87 -0.28 -1.03
CA LEU A 262 -8.41 0.82 -1.84
C LEU A 262 -7.57 0.28 -3.01
N THR A 263 -7.86 0.72 -4.22
CA THR A 263 -7.09 0.34 -5.42
C THR A 263 -6.62 1.57 -6.17
N GLY A 264 -5.55 1.44 -6.97
CA GLY A 264 -5.00 2.54 -7.75
C GLY A 264 -3.77 2.13 -8.58
N GLU A 265 -3.20 3.10 -9.29
CA GLU A 265 -1.92 2.90 -9.98
C GLU A 265 -0.71 3.20 -9.07
N TYR A 266 -0.93 4.00 -8.03
CA TYR A 266 0.02 4.29 -6.98
C TYR A 266 -0.69 4.42 -5.64
N ALA A 267 -0.08 3.90 -4.57
CA ALA A 267 -0.53 4.12 -3.21
C ALA A 267 0.65 4.30 -2.26
N TYR A 268 0.40 5.09 -1.23
CA TYR A 268 1.30 5.34 -0.11
C TYR A 268 0.56 5.05 1.19
N TYR A 269 1.25 4.43 2.13
CA TYR A 269 0.79 4.19 3.49
C TYR A 269 1.86 4.59 4.50
N ASN A 270 1.47 5.27 5.57
CA ASN A 270 2.34 5.59 6.69
C ASN A 270 1.74 5.04 7.99
N GLU A 271 2.43 4.08 8.59
CA GLU A 271 2.01 3.38 9.79
C GLU A 271 1.98 4.32 11.02
N PHE A 272 3.00 5.21 11.15
CA PHE A 272 3.09 6.10 12.30
C PHE A 272 2.06 7.22 12.29
N ALA A 273 1.71 7.69 11.11
CA ALA A 273 0.69 8.71 10.93
C ALA A 273 -0.72 8.12 10.74
N ASP A 274 -0.84 6.80 10.67
CA ASP A 274 -2.04 6.04 10.29
C ASP A 274 -2.79 6.74 9.14
N SER A 275 -2.06 6.91 8.03
CA SER A 275 -2.54 7.64 6.86
C SER A 275 -2.21 6.89 5.59
N ALA A 276 -3.13 6.97 4.63
CA ALA A 276 -2.97 6.34 3.33
C ALA A 276 -3.52 7.25 2.22
N TYR A 277 -2.96 7.15 1.04
CA TYR A 277 -3.60 7.70 -0.15
C TYR A 277 -3.33 6.85 -1.39
N ALA A 278 -4.24 6.92 -2.36
CA ALA A 278 -4.07 6.30 -3.65
C ALA A 278 -4.44 7.25 -4.78
N THR A 279 -3.74 7.14 -5.90
CA THR A 279 -3.98 7.92 -7.11
C THR A 279 -3.95 7.04 -8.37
N GLY A 280 -4.34 7.63 -9.50
CA GLY A 280 -4.36 6.90 -10.77
C GLY A 280 -5.46 5.85 -10.80
N LYS A 281 -6.68 6.27 -11.19
CA LYS A 281 -7.89 5.43 -11.16
C LYS A 281 -8.21 4.88 -9.76
N ALA A 282 -7.98 5.69 -8.73
CA ALA A 282 -8.20 5.25 -7.36
C ALA A 282 -9.67 4.90 -7.11
N ILE A 283 -9.93 3.74 -6.51
CA ILE A 283 -11.26 3.28 -6.12
C ILE A 283 -11.20 2.83 -4.66
N ALA A 284 -12.06 3.37 -3.82
CA ALA A 284 -12.37 2.83 -2.51
C ALA A 284 -13.64 1.99 -2.59
N ILE A 285 -13.62 0.83 -1.96
CA ILE A 285 -14.75 -0.10 -1.87
C ILE A 285 -14.99 -0.37 -0.40
N ASP A 286 -16.12 0.06 0.11
CA ASP A 286 -16.60 -0.31 1.45
C ASP A 286 -17.58 -1.47 1.30
N TYR A 287 -17.27 -2.60 1.92
CA TYR A 287 -18.08 -3.82 1.92
C TYR A 287 -18.53 -4.22 3.34
N SER A 288 -18.43 -3.29 4.30
CA SER A 288 -18.91 -3.47 5.68
C SER A 288 -20.43 -3.64 5.76
N GLN A 289 -21.15 -3.13 4.76
CA GLN A 289 -22.60 -3.24 4.61
C GLN A 289 -22.94 -4.30 3.56
N GLY A 290 -24.13 -4.88 3.61
CA GLY A 290 -24.54 -5.95 2.68
C GLY A 290 -24.42 -5.64 1.18
N ASP A 291 -24.51 -4.35 0.79
CA ASP A 291 -24.24 -3.87 -0.57
C ASP A 291 -23.01 -2.94 -0.56
N SER A 292 -22.06 -3.20 -1.44
CA SER A 292 -20.80 -2.47 -1.48
C SER A 292 -20.95 -1.07 -2.03
N LEU A 293 -20.34 -0.09 -1.35
CA LEU A 293 -20.21 1.27 -1.82
C LEU A 293 -18.87 1.45 -2.57
N PHE A 294 -18.93 1.86 -3.81
CA PHE A 294 -17.78 2.15 -4.66
C PHE A 294 -17.60 3.66 -4.79
N ILE A 295 -16.42 4.16 -4.49
CA ILE A 295 -16.07 5.58 -4.60
C ILE A 295 -14.83 5.70 -5.47
N HIS A 296 -14.90 6.51 -6.51
CA HIS A 296 -13.75 6.88 -7.34
C HIS A 296 -13.47 8.37 -7.26
N ALA A 297 -12.19 8.73 -7.24
CA ALA A 297 -11.69 10.10 -7.39
C ALA A 297 -10.32 10.08 -8.11
N ASP A 298 -9.84 11.24 -8.55
CA ASP A 298 -8.46 11.34 -9.08
C ASP A 298 -7.44 10.98 -7.98
N THR A 299 -7.73 11.37 -6.71
CA THR A 299 -6.99 10.95 -5.51
C THR A 299 -7.95 10.65 -4.36
N LEU A 300 -7.76 9.54 -3.69
CA LEU A 300 -8.42 9.17 -2.44
C LEU A 300 -7.39 9.17 -1.32
N ALA A 301 -7.71 9.81 -0.19
CA ALA A 301 -6.84 9.90 0.97
C ALA A 301 -7.61 9.61 2.26
N LEU A 302 -6.93 8.95 3.20
CA LEU A 302 -7.40 8.64 4.55
C LEU A 302 -6.38 9.15 5.55
N THR A 303 -6.86 9.80 6.61
CA THR A 303 -6.05 10.23 7.75
C THR A 303 -6.77 9.92 9.06
N THR A 304 -6.06 9.39 10.03
CA THR A 304 -6.56 9.12 11.37
C THR A 304 -6.16 10.23 12.33
N HIS A 305 -7.06 10.63 13.21
CA HIS A 305 -6.87 11.70 14.18
C HIS A 305 -7.32 11.24 15.57
N LEU A 306 -6.66 11.74 16.61
CA LEU A 306 -7.09 11.54 18.00
C LEU A 306 -8.35 12.37 18.29
N ILE A 307 -9.31 11.79 19.00
CA ILE A 307 -10.47 12.56 19.49
C ILE A 307 -9.97 13.53 20.54
N PRO A 308 -10.21 14.85 20.38
CA PRO A 308 -9.78 15.82 21.39
C PRO A 308 -10.47 15.53 22.72
N PRO A 309 -9.77 15.64 23.85
CA PRO A 309 -10.38 15.46 25.15
C PRO A 309 -11.56 16.43 25.32
N PRO A 310 -12.64 16.03 26.01
CA PRO A 310 -13.76 16.91 26.25
C PRO A 310 -13.25 18.18 26.94
N PRO A 311 -13.79 19.36 26.59
CA PRO A 311 -13.39 20.61 27.24
C PRO A 311 -13.61 20.46 28.74
N GLU A 312 -12.55 20.75 29.52
CA GLU A 312 -12.64 20.73 30.98
C GLU A 312 -13.85 21.59 31.41
N GLU A 313 -14.79 21.02 32.11
CA GLU A 313 -15.88 21.77 32.71
C GLU A 313 -15.25 22.82 33.65
N ILE A 314 -15.28 24.08 33.22
CA ILE A 314 -14.85 25.18 34.07
C ILE A 314 -15.81 25.20 35.24
N ASP A 315 -15.30 24.78 36.40
CA ASP A 315 -15.99 24.80 37.68
C ASP A 315 -16.53 26.24 37.93
N LYS A 316 -17.83 26.43 37.72
CA LYS A 316 -18.52 27.74 37.81
C LYS A 316 -18.44 28.37 39.17
N ASP A 317 -17.97 27.67 40.20
CA ASP A 317 -17.87 28.14 41.56
C ASP A 317 -16.61 28.93 41.91
N LYS A 318 -15.64 29.03 40.99
CA LYS A 318 -14.38 29.78 41.23
C LYS A 318 -14.30 31.15 40.59
N VAL A 319 -15.32 31.66 39.90
CA VAL A 319 -15.28 33.03 39.34
C VAL A 319 -15.80 34.03 40.40
N LYS A 320 -14.94 34.40 41.33
CA LYS A 320 -15.12 35.62 42.13
C LYS A 320 -14.68 36.83 41.29
N LYS A 321 -15.70 37.65 40.90
CA LYS A 321 -15.71 39.07 40.65
C LYS A 321 -14.49 39.68 39.93
N LYS A 322 -14.66 40.06 38.66
CA LYS A 322 -14.07 41.28 38.07
C LYS A 322 -15.13 42.10 37.31
N PRO A 323 -15.00 43.43 37.28
CA PRO A 323 -16.07 44.31 36.85
C PRO A 323 -16.19 44.44 35.30
N PRO A 324 -17.30 45.00 34.81
CA PRO A 324 -17.63 45.01 33.38
C PRO A 324 -16.82 45.99 32.61
N LEU A 325 -16.22 45.55 31.48
CA LEU A 325 -15.72 46.43 30.46
C LEU A 325 -16.51 46.20 29.18
N HIS A 326 -17.13 47.29 28.71
CA HIS A 326 -17.80 47.36 27.41
C HIS A 326 -16.86 47.08 26.27
N SER A 327 -17.21 46.20 25.33
CA SER A 327 -17.24 46.55 23.89
C SER A 327 -17.71 45.36 23.08
N SER A 328 -18.69 45.63 22.26
CA SER A 328 -19.20 44.83 21.17
C SER A 328 -18.07 44.47 20.16
N ARG A 329 -17.81 43.17 19.97
CA ARG A 329 -17.20 42.69 18.74
C ARG A 329 -17.92 41.40 18.32
N SER A 330 -18.54 41.51 17.15
CA SER A 330 -19.08 40.42 16.38
C SER A 330 -17.98 39.38 16.13
N PHE A 331 -18.20 38.12 16.57
CA PHE A 331 -17.42 37.00 16.13
C PHE A 331 -17.89 36.64 14.71
N SER A 332 -17.08 36.98 13.73
CA SER A 332 -17.11 36.33 12.44
C SER A 332 -16.33 35.01 12.57
N GLU A 333 -16.95 33.90 12.21
CA GLU A 333 -16.27 32.63 12.05
C GLU A 333 -15.01 32.83 11.17
N PRO A 334 -13.86 32.23 11.56
CA PRO A 334 -12.71 32.25 10.68
C PRO A 334 -13.02 31.40 9.45
N PRO A 335 -12.69 31.86 8.25
CA PRO A 335 -12.81 31.04 7.06
C PRO A 335 -11.90 29.82 7.22
N LEU A 336 -12.42 28.64 6.96
CA LEU A 336 -11.64 27.41 6.76
C LEU A 336 -10.67 27.69 5.60
N LEU A 337 -9.45 28.08 5.96
CA LEU A 337 -8.33 28.09 5.04
C LEU A 337 -8.08 26.63 4.67
N LEU A 338 -8.49 26.26 3.48
CA LEU A 338 -7.92 25.13 2.79
C LEU A 338 -6.41 25.39 2.72
N PRO A 339 -5.55 24.50 3.20
CA PRO A 339 -4.13 24.65 2.94
C PRO A 339 -3.94 24.59 1.43
N ASP A 340 -3.60 25.74 0.84
CA ASP A 340 -3.06 25.79 -0.50
C ASP A 340 -1.81 24.91 -0.54
N SER A 341 -1.80 23.99 -1.49
CA SER A 341 -0.69 23.11 -1.85
C SER A 341 -0.16 22.22 -0.71
N LEU A 342 -0.70 21.00 -0.61
CA LEU A 342 0.16 19.86 -0.36
C LEU A 342 1.12 19.80 -1.57
N GLU A 343 2.37 20.23 -1.36
CA GLU A 343 3.45 19.85 -2.25
C GLU A 343 3.49 18.33 -2.25
N ILE A 344 3.00 17.75 -3.33
CA ILE A 344 3.20 16.33 -3.64
C ILE A 344 4.71 16.19 -3.76
N PRO A 345 5.40 15.36 -2.95
CA PRO A 345 6.80 15.09 -3.19
C PRO A 345 6.91 14.57 -4.62
N GLN A 346 7.60 15.32 -5.47
CA GLN A 346 7.98 14.81 -6.78
C GLN A 346 8.83 13.57 -6.53
N ALA A 347 8.44 12.45 -7.13
CA ALA A 347 9.23 11.24 -7.14
C ALA A 347 10.66 11.61 -7.54
N PRO A 348 11.68 11.09 -6.81
CA PRO A 348 13.05 11.38 -7.19
C PRO A 348 13.28 10.90 -8.62
N ASP A 349 13.74 11.81 -9.47
CA ASP A 349 14.21 11.56 -10.83
C ASP A 349 15.50 10.69 -10.81
N SER A 350 15.38 9.45 -10.38
CA SER A 350 16.39 8.41 -10.58
C SER A 350 15.74 7.14 -11.09
N LEU A 351 15.12 7.26 -12.25
CA LEU A 351 14.92 6.13 -13.13
C LEU A 351 16.33 5.73 -13.64
N ILE A 352 16.92 4.73 -12.99
CA ILE A 352 18.00 3.94 -13.59
C ILE A 352 17.36 3.29 -14.81
N THR A 353 17.79 3.74 -15.97
CA THR A 353 17.39 3.21 -17.27
C THR A 353 17.67 1.72 -17.34
N ALA A 354 16.66 0.97 -17.77
CA ALA A 354 16.65 -0.50 -17.91
C ALA A 354 17.50 -1.03 -19.07
N ASP A 355 18.73 -0.55 -19.25
CA ASP A 355 19.58 -0.93 -20.38
C ASP A 355 20.82 -1.78 -20.02
N SER A 356 20.83 -2.44 -18.87
CA SER A 356 21.97 -3.27 -18.47
C SER A 356 21.67 -4.73 -18.09
N LEU A 357 20.49 -5.25 -18.41
CA LEU A 357 20.13 -6.65 -18.12
C LEU A 357 19.47 -7.36 -19.31
N SER A 358 20.10 -7.28 -20.48
CA SER A 358 19.79 -8.13 -21.63
C SER A 358 20.88 -9.17 -21.87
N LEU A 359 21.05 -10.12 -20.96
CA LEU A 359 21.75 -11.38 -21.25
C LEU A 359 21.33 -12.42 -20.20
N LEU A 360 20.63 -13.46 -20.68
CA LEU A 360 20.19 -14.69 -20.01
C LEU A 360 18.69 -14.79 -19.71
N LEU A 361 17.89 -14.89 -20.76
CA LEU A 361 16.67 -15.70 -20.70
C LEU A 361 16.58 -16.53 -21.98
N HIS A 362 16.80 -17.82 -21.84
CA HIS A 362 16.46 -18.82 -22.86
C HIS A 362 15.11 -19.46 -22.50
N GLU A 363 14.33 -19.66 -23.55
CA GLU A 363 12.94 -20.10 -23.60
C GLU A 363 12.65 -21.45 -22.94
N ASN A 364 11.40 -21.58 -22.51
CA ASN A 364 10.53 -22.75 -22.48
C ASN A 364 10.07 -23.24 -21.10
N GLY A 365 8.74 -23.23 -20.94
CA GLY A 365 8.07 -24.06 -19.95
C GLY A 365 6.70 -23.56 -19.49
N VAL A 366 5.67 -23.93 -20.22
CA VAL A 366 4.25 -23.84 -19.79
C VAL A 366 4.04 -24.79 -18.62
N VAL A 367 3.53 -24.31 -17.49
CA VAL A 367 3.07 -25.16 -16.37
C VAL A 367 1.59 -24.94 -16.13
N HIS A 368 0.84 -26.01 -16.28
CA HIS A 368 -0.56 -26.15 -15.91
C HIS A 368 -0.73 -26.15 -14.38
N LEU A 369 -1.64 -25.29 -13.89
CA LEU A 369 -2.11 -25.35 -12.50
C LEU A 369 -3.15 -26.47 -12.35
N VAL A 370 -2.83 -27.46 -11.55
CA VAL A 370 -3.77 -28.47 -11.04
C VAL A 370 -4.21 -28.03 -9.64
N HIS A 371 -5.51 -27.95 -9.47
CA HIS A 371 -6.18 -27.69 -8.20
C HIS A 371 -6.21 -28.99 -7.40
N ASP A 372 -5.59 -29.04 -6.24
CA ASP A 372 -5.84 -30.11 -5.27
C ASP A 372 -6.11 -29.54 -3.87
N SER A 373 -7.29 -29.91 -3.40
CA SER A 373 -7.81 -29.63 -2.07
C SER A 373 -7.12 -30.53 -1.05
N ILE A 374 -6.48 -29.98 -0.03
CA ILE A 374 -5.97 -30.78 1.11
C ILE A 374 -6.77 -30.44 2.36
N ALA A 375 -7.38 -31.48 2.90
CA ALA A 375 -8.12 -31.52 4.15
C ALA A 375 -7.17 -31.49 5.36
N LEU A 376 -7.58 -30.78 6.41
CA LEU A 376 -6.95 -30.73 7.72
C LEU A 376 -7.14 -32.05 8.48
N PRO A 377 -6.16 -32.58 9.22
CA PRO A 377 -6.39 -33.50 10.31
C PRO A 377 -6.49 -32.78 11.65
N GLN A 378 -7.59 -33.06 12.35
CA GLN A 378 -7.71 -32.83 13.79
C GLN A 378 -6.90 -33.94 14.50
N ASP A 379 -6.06 -33.55 15.46
CA ASP A 379 -5.96 -34.33 16.70
C ASP A 379 -5.36 -33.53 17.86
N THR A 380 -6.07 -33.62 18.95
CA THR A 380 -5.89 -33.05 20.27
C THR A 380 -4.92 -33.88 21.11
N THR A 381 -3.96 -33.25 21.79
CA THR A 381 -3.51 -33.71 23.11
C THR A 381 -3.06 -32.54 23.99
N LEU A 382 -3.82 -32.37 25.06
CA LEU A 382 -3.53 -31.51 26.21
C LEU A 382 -2.29 -32.03 26.97
N VAL A 383 -1.30 -31.16 27.15
CA VAL A 383 -0.31 -31.32 28.23
C VAL A 383 -0.41 -30.09 29.13
N THR A 384 -0.93 -30.32 30.33
CA THR A 384 -0.96 -29.38 31.45
C THR A 384 0.43 -29.28 32.07
N THR A 385 1.07 -28.15 32.01
CA THR A 385 2.16 -27.78 32.90
C THR A 385 1.75 -26.57 33.75
N SER A 386 1.61 -26.81 35.03
CA SER A 386 1.38 -25.82 36.06
C SER A 386 2.65 -24.97 36.27
N THR A 387 2.59 -23.68 35.97
CA THR A 387 3.57 -22.70 36.42
C THR A 387 2.93 -21.74 37.42
N LEU A 388 3.57 -21.64 38.58
CA LEU A 388 3.26 -20.71 39.65
C LEU A 388 3.34 -19.27 39.14
N SER A 389 2.23 -18.55 39.20
CA SER A 389 2.15 -17.11 38.94
C SER A 389 2.50 -16.33 40.19
N LEU A 390 3.54 -15.51 40.09
CA LEU A 390 3.76 -14.33 40.95
C LEU A 390 2.67 -13.28 40.65
N PRO A 391 2.16 -12.53 41.63
CA PRO A 391 1.21 -11.48 41.36
C PRO A 391 1.91 -10.32 40.64
N GLN A 392 1.55 -10.11 39.36
CA GLN A 392 1.84 -8.90 38.64
C GLN A 392 0.85 -7.83 39.12
N ASP A 393 1.40 -6.71 39.60
CA ASP A 393 0.63 -5.48 39.77
C ASP A 393 0.00 -5.12 38.42
N THR A 394 -1.29 -5.32 38.30
CA THR A 394 -2.08 -4.89 37.15
C THR A 394 -2.19 -3.37 37.22
N VAL A 395 -1.32 -2.68 36.49
CA VAL A 395 -1.59 -1.32 36.04
C VAL A 395 -2.87 -1.41 35.19
N PRO A 396 -3.94 -0.65 35.48
CA PRO A 396 -5.10 -0.62 34.59
C PRO A 396 -4.62 -0.26 33.19
N PRO A 397 -5.13 -0.92 32.13
CA PRO A 397 -4.80 -0.50 30.77
C PRO A 397 -5.19 0.97 30.62
N GLU A 398 -4.25 1.79 30.15
CA GLU A 398 -4.57 3.17 29.75
C GLU A 398 -5.75 3.09 28.78
N PRO A 399 -6.77 4.00 28.91
CA PRO A 399 -7.88 4.02 27.98
C PRO A 399 -7.30 4.17 26.57
N ALA A 400 -7.60 3.22 25.70
CA ALA A 400 -7.20 3.28 24.31
C ALA A 400 -7.62 4.64 23.75
N ASP A 401 -6.66 5.43 23.26
CA ASP A 401 -6.92 6.73 22.66
C ASP A 401 -7.99 6.56 21.58
N SER A 402 -9.14 7.18 21.80
CA SER A 402 -10.22 7.12 20.83
C SER A 402 -9.82 7.91 19.59
N THR A 403 -9.87 7.29 18.43
CA THR A 403 -9.50 7.89 17.15
C THR A 403 -10.70 8.03 16.22
N TYR A 404 -10.62 8.97 15.28
CA TYR A 404 -11.57 9.10 14.17
C TYR A 404 -10.82 9.27 12.86
N ARG A 405 -11.50 8.99 11.76
CA ARG A 405 -10.91 9.03 10.40
C ARG A 405 -11.54 10.11 9.55
N ILE A 406 -10.72 10.74 8.71
CA ILE A 406 -11.17 11.65 7.66
C ILE A 406 -10.79 11.02 6.32
N ILE A 407 -11.80 10.71 5.52
CA ILE A 407 -11.64 10.20 4.16
C ILE A 407 -11.92 11.35 3.19
N LYS A 408 -11.02 11.59 2.25
CA LYS A 408 -11.12 12.68 1.28
C LYS A 408 -11.02 12.13 -0.14
N GLY A 409 -11.94 12.55 -0.99
CA GLY A 409 -11.88 12.34 -2.44
C GLY A 409 -11.62 13.69 -3.13
N TYR A 410 -10.56 13.76 -3.92
CA TYR A 410 -10.16 14.96 -4.65
C TYR A 410 -10.37 14.78 -6.14
N HIS A 411 -11.14 15.69 -6.70
CA HIS A 411 -11.50 15.85 -8.10
C HIS A 411 -12.25 14.67 -8.73
N LYS A 412 -13.32 15.02 -9.43
CA LYS A 412 -14.14 14.10 -10.23
C LYS A 412 -14.65 12.91 -9.44
N VAL A 413 -15.13 13.13 -8.22
CA VAL A 413 -15.68 12.08 -7.35
C VAL A 413 -16.94 11.49 -7.99
N ARG A 414 -17.01 10.17 -8.03
CA ARG A 414 -18.15 9.37 -8.49
C ARG A 414 -18.39 8.23 -7.51
N MET A 415 -19.63 8.07 -7.12
CA MET A 415 -20.05 7.05 -6.15
C MET A 415 -21.10 6.16 -6.78
N TYR A 416 -21.05 4.88 -6.46
CA TYR A 416 -22.03 3.89 -6.86
C TYR A 416 -22.31 2.89 -5.75
N ARG A 417 -23.59 2.74 -5.43
CA ARG A 417 -24.21 1.63 -4.73
C ARG A 417 -25.52 1.34 -5.47
N SER A 418 -26.12 0.16 -5.35
CA SER A 418 -27.30 -0.22 -6.16
C SER A 418 -28.48 0.75 -6.01
N ASP A 419 -28.71 1.27 -4.80
CA ASP A 419 -29.81 2.18 -4.45
C ASP A 419 -29.47 3.67 -4.60
N ILE A 420 -28.18 4.07 -4.48
CA ILE A 420 -27.75 5.47 -4.50
C ILE A 420 -26.50 5.65 -5.35
N GLN A 421 -26.51 6.68 -6.18
CA GLN A 421 -25.34 7.10 -6.97
C GLN A 421 -25.11 8.59 -6.77
N ALA A 422 -23.84 9.01 -6.91
CA ALA A 422 -23.54 10.44 -6.79
C ALA A 422 -22.34 10.86 -7.63
N VAL A 423 -22.31 12.13 -7.97
CA VAL A 423 -21.14 12.80 -8.56
C VAL A 423 -20.93 14.16 -7.91
N CYS A 424 -19.68 14.50 -7.62
CA CYS A 424 -19.27 15.83 -7.18
C CYS A 424 -17.83 16.12 -7.61
N ASP A 425 -17.31 17.30 -7.33
CA ASP A 425 -15.88 17.53 -7.56
C ASP A 425 -15.06 16.94 -6.41
N SER A 426 -15.42 17.23 -5.17
CA SER A 426 -14.69 16.79 -3.99
C SER A 426 -15.62 16.30 -2.89
N LEU A 427 -15.12 15.36 -2.08
CA LEU A 427 -15.86 14.74 -0.98
C LEU A 427 -14.99 14.67 0.27
N VAL A 428 -15.61 14.89 1.44
CA VAL A 428 -15.01 14.62 2.76
C VAL A 428 -15.98 13.81 3.58
N PHE A 429 -15.55 12.66 4.08
CA PHE A 429 -16.27 11.89 5.09
C PHE A 429 -15.50 11.97 6.41
N ASN A 430 -16.13 12.48 7.44
CA ASN A 430 -15.59 12.57 8.79
C ASN A 430 -16.34 11.59 9.69
N THR A 431 -15.63 10.59 10.22
CA THR A 431 -16.25 9.55 11.06
C THR A 431 -16.55 10.02 12.48
N LEU A 432 -16.01 11.18 12.92
CA LEU A 432 -16.29 11.73 14.25
C LEU A 432 -17.75 12.17 14.40
N ASP A 433 -18.27 12.84 13.38
CA ASP A 433 -19.66 13.31 13.31
C ASP A 433 -20.49 12.51 12.31
N SER A 434 -19.91 11.45 11.75
CA SER A 434 -20.51 10.59 10.72
C SER A 434 -21.08 11.36 9.54
N CYS A 435 -20.42 12.48 9.16
CA CYS A 435 -20.90 13.39 8.13
C CYS A 435 -20.13 13.23 6.81
N ILE A 436 -20.84 12.95 5.72
CA ILE A 436 -20.35 13.02 4.35
C ILE A 436 -20.68 14.42 3.81
N THR A 437 -19.65 15.18 3.44
CA THR A 437 -19.80 16.48 2.81
C THR A 437 -19.35 16.41 1.35
N MET A 438 -20.23 16.80 0.44
CA MET A 438 -19.99 16.84 -1.00
C MET A 438 -19.96 18.29 -1.47
N PHE A 439 -18.95 18.66 -2.24
CA PHE A 439 -18.65 20.03 -2.66
C PHE A 439 -18.71 20.19 -4.18
N TYR A 440 -19.03 21.40 -4.61
CA TYR A 440 -19.02 21.88 -6.00
C TYR A 440 -20.04 21.17 -6.90
N ASP A 441 -21.27 21.64 -6.77
CA ASP A 441 -22.44 21.18 -7.52
C ASP A 441 -22.67 19.66 -7.43
N PRO A 442 -22.75 19.07 -6.24
CA PRO A 442 -23.04 17.65 -6.08
C PRO A 442 -24.39 17.28 -6.68
N ILE A 443 -24.48 16.08 -7.25
CA ILE A 443 -25.69 15.46 -7.75
C ILE A 443 -25.81 14.08 -7.13
N ILE A 444 -26.96 13.79 -6.53
CA ILE A 444 -27.26 12.47 -5.95
C ILE A 444 -28.50 11.92 -6.66
N TRP A 445 -28.50 10.65 -6.98
CA TRP A 445 -29.65 9.90 -7.49
C TRP A 445 -30.02 8.78 -6.54
N ASN A 446 -31.32 8.67 -6.25
CA ASN A 446 -31.94 7.55 -5.56
C ASN A 446 -33.21 7.15 -6.32
N GLY A 447 -33.23 5.96 -6.90
CA GLY A 447 -34.32 5.55 -7.77
C GLY A 447 -34.56 6.50 -8.92
N GLY A 448 -35.80 7.05 -9.01
CA GLY A 448 -36.21 8.07 -9.98
C GLY A 448 -36.00 9.51 -9.55
N GLN A 449 -35.43 9.73 -8.38
CA GLN A 449 -35.20 11.05 -7.81
C GLN A 449 -33.76 11.52 -8.03
N GLN A 450 -33.57 12.82 -8.18
CA GLN A 450 -32.30 13.50 -8.33
C GLN A 450 -32.26 14.71 -7.37
N VAL A 451 -31.20 14.83 -6.60
CA VAL A 451 -30.97 15.91 -5.63
C VAL A 451 -29.76 16.71 -6.04
N LEU A 452 -29.88 18.04 -6.02
CA LEU A 452 -28.82 18.98 -6.38
C LEU A 452 -28.71 20.12 -5.35
N GLY A 453 -27.52 20.63 -5.20
CA GLY A 453 -27.21 21.81 -4.37
C GLY A 453 -25.80 22.32 -4.69
N GLU A 454 -25.36 23.41 -4.09
CA GLU A 454 -23.95 23.84 -4.18
C GLU A 454 -23.08 23.01 -3.23
N LYS A 455 -23.66 22.56 -2.09
CA LYS A 455 -23.06 21.68 -1.11
C LYS A 455 -24.11 20.77 -0.51
N ILE A 456 -23.80 19.50 -0.32
CA ILE A 456 -24.68 18.52 0.32
C ILE A 456 -23.95 17.88 1.50
N LEU A 457 -24.58 17.85 2.67
CA LEU A 457 -24.13 17.15 3.86
C LEU A 457 -25.10 15.99 4.12
N ILE A 458 -24.58 14.82 4.40
CA ILE A 458 -25.35 13.62 4.75
C ILE A 458 -24.81 13.13 6.09
N TYR A 459 -25.67 13.10 7.10
CA TYR A 459 -25.33 12.59 8.42
C TYR A 459 -25.86 11.17 8.55
N LEU A 460 -24.98 10.28 9.01
CA LEU A 460 -25.28 8.88 9.19
C LEU A 460 -25.48 8.56 10.67
N ASN A 461 -26.42 7.68 10.96
CA ASN A 461 -26.57 7.04 12.26
C ASN A 461 -26.33 5.55 12.07
N ASP A 462 -25.22 5.06 12.63
CA ASP A 462 -24.66 3.74 12.33
C ASP A 462 -24.47 3.55 10.80
N SER A 463 -25.37 2.84 10.16
CA SER A 463 -25.25 2.49 8.75
C SER A 463 -26.32 3.13 7.86
N THR A 464 -27.23 3.91 8.43
CA THR A 464 -28.36 4.52 7.74
C THR A 464 -28.24 6.04 7.72
N ILE A 465 -28.92 6.67 6.76
CA ILE A 465 -28.99 8.13 6.73
C ILE A 465 -29.94 8.57 7.87
N ASP A 466 -29.45 9.47 8.73
CA ASP A 466 -30.24 10.13 9.77
C ASP A 466 -30.91 11.39 9.20
N TRP A 467 -30.12 12.28 8.61
CA TRP A 467 -30.65 13.44 7.91
C TRP A 467 -29.68 13.96 6.85
N ALA A 468 -30.20 14.70 5.88
CA ALA A 468 -29.41 15.32 4.83
C ALA A 468 -29.71 16.81 4.75
N HIS A 469 -28.68 17.63 4.51
CA HIS A 469 -28.77 19.07 4.34
C HIS A 469 -28.23 19.50 2.98
N ILE A 470 -29.13 19.88 2.11
CA ILE A 470 -28.82 20.43 0.79
C ILE A 470 -28.75 21.95 0.94
N GLN A 471 -27.59 22.52 0.77
CA GLN A 471 -27.31 23.95 0.97
C GLN A 471 -27.22 24.67 -0.37
N GLU A 472 -27.73 25.86 -0.37
CA GLU A 472 -27.72 26.81 -1.47
C GLU A 472 -28.26 26.25 -2.79
N GLN A 473 -29.30 26.91 -3.30
CA GLN A 473 -29.99 26.51 -4.54
C GLN A 473 -30.46 25.04 -4.55
N ALA A 474 -30.95 24.56 -3.41
CA ALA A 474 -31.41 23.19 -3.28
C ALA A 474 -32.54 22.88 -4.27
N LEU A 475 -32.40 21.78 -5.01
CA LEU A 475 -33.39 21.29 -5.97
C LEU A 475 -33.53 19.77 -5.87
N VAL A 476 -34.75 19.31 -5.73
CA VAL A 476 -35.09 17.87 -5.86
C VAL A 476 -36.01 17.72 -7.07
N VAL A 477 -35.70 16.76 -7.92
CA VAL A 477 -36.44 16.43 -9.12
C VAL A 477 -36.77 14.95 -9.09
N GLU A 478 -38.04 14.61 -9.30
CA GLU A 478 -38.51 13.25 -9.45
C GLU A 478 -39.08 13.06 -10.85
N GLN A 479 -38.59 12.08 -11.57
CA GLN A 479 -39.06 11.74 -12.90
C GLN A 479 -40.31 10.86 -12.82
N LEU A 480 -41.43 11.33 -13.37
CA LEU A 480 -42.67 10.53 -13.49
C LEU A 480 -42.72 9.77 -14.84
N ASP A 481 -42.39 10.49 -15.90
CA ASP A 481 -42.26 9.93 -17.25
C ASP A 481 -41.22 10.72 -18.07
N SER A 482 -41.21 10.56 -19.39
CA SER A 482 -40.22 11.20 -20.27
C SER A 482 -40.23 12.73 -20.28
N ILE A 483 -41.39 13.36 -19.92
CA ILE A 483 -41.62 14.81 -20.02
C ILE A 483 -42.10 15.45 -18.72
N HIS A 484 -42.70 14.69 -17.82
CA HIS A 484 -43.23 15.17 -16.55
C HIS A 484 -42.31 14.89 -15.37
N PHE A 485 -42.09 15.93 -14.59
CA PHE A 485 -41.17 15.88 -13.42
C PHE A 485 -41.79 16.64 -12.25
N ASN A 486 -41.90 15.98 -11.11
CA ASN A 486 -42.10 16.68 -9.83
C ASN A 486 -40.84 17.43 -9.48
N GLN A 487 -40.97 18.68 -9.01
CA GLN A 487 -39.82 19.52 -8.71
C GLN A 487 -40.12 20.33 -7.45
N ILE A 488 -39.13 20.39 -6.58
CA ILE A 488 -39.17 21.26 -5.40
C ILE A 488 -37.82 21.94 -5.24
N SER A 489 -37.83 23.25 -5.11
CA SER A 489 -36.61 24.02 -4.88
C SER A 489 -36.77 25.00 -3.74
N GLY A 490 -35.64 25.31 -3.08
CA GLY A 490 -35.53 26.27 -2.00
C GLY A 490 -34.11 26.79 -1.89
N ARG A 491 -33.90 27.72 -0.93
CA ARG A 491 -32.53 28.09 -0.58
C ARG A 491 -31.82 26.91 0.05
N GLU A 492 -32.50 26.17 0.94
CA GLU A 492 -32.03 25.01 1.65
C GLU A 492 -33.13 23.93 1.69
N ILE A 493 -32.73 22.67 1.68
CA ILE A 493 -33.61 21.53 1.93
C ILE A 493 -32.96 20.67 3.00
N LYS A 494 -33.73 20.31 4.03
CA LYS A 494 -33.36 19.36 5.08
C LYS A 494 -34.29 18.17 5.01
N ALA A 495 -33.78 16.99 4.75
CA ALA A 495 -34.54 15.74 4.73
C ALA A 495 -34.14 14.89 5.95
N TYR A 496 -35.14 14.50 6.74
CA TYR A 496 -34.96 13.68 7.94
C TYR A 496 -35.48 12.27 7.66
N PHE A 497 -34.72 11.28 8.13
CA PHE A 497 -34.99 9.88 7.87
C PHE A 497 -35.28 9.15 9.19
N LYS A 498 -36.12 8.15 9.10
CA LYS A 498 -36.41 7.23 10.18
C LYS A 498 -36.50 5.82 9.60
N ASP A 499 -35.75 4.89 10.18
CA ASP A 499 -35.69 3.50 9.72
C ASP A 499 -35.33 3.37 8.20
N GLY A 500 -34.52 4.31 7.68
CA GLY A 500 -34.08 4.34 6.29
C GLY A 500 -35.09 4.95 5.29
N GLU A 501 -36.25 5.41 5.75
CA GLU A 501 -37.24 6.10 4.94
C GLU A 501 -37.35 7.58 5.34
N ILE A 502 -37.74 8.45 4.39
CA ILE A 502 -37.95 9.87 4.65
C ILE A 502 -39.14 10.04 5.59
N ASP A 503 -38.92 10.63 6.78
CA ASP A 503 -39.95 10.99 7.73
C ASP A 503 -40.58 12.33 7.37
N HIS A 504 -39.75 13.36 7.23
CA HIS A 504 -40.20 14.66 6.74
C HIS A 504 -39.09 15.42 6.03
N THR A 505 -39.49 16.41 5.26
CA THR A 505 -38.58 17.29 4.50
C THR A 505 -38.95 18.74 4.73
N ASP A 506 -38.01 19.54 5.22
CA ASP A 506 -38.12 20.99 5.35
C ASP A 506 -37.49 21.69 4.15
N VAL A 507 -38.24 22.49 3.46
CA VAL A 507 -37.78 23.36 2.37
C VAL A 507 -37.84 24.81 2.84
N ILE A 508 -36.70 25.47 2.86
CA ILE A 508 -36.52 26.76 3.51
C ILE A 508 -36.08 27.83 2.50
N GLY A 509 -36.85 28.90 2.45
CA GLY A 509 -36.53 30.11 1.71
C GLY A 509 -36.76 30.02 0.20
N ASN A 510 -37.61 30.89 -0.34
CA ASN A 510 -37.95 30.97 -1.76
C ASN A 510 -38.41 29.66 -2.37
N VAL A 511 -39.32 28.99 -1.68
CA VAL A 511 -39.80 27.67 -2.07
C VAL A 511 -40.62 27.79 -3.38
N LEU A 512 -40.25 26.96 -4.36
CA LEU A 512 -41.00 26.78 -5.60
C LEU A 512 -41.26 25.29 -5.79
N VAL A 513 -42.51 24.96 -6.08
CA VAL A 513 -42.95 23.58 -6.28
C VAL A 513 -43.66 23.44 -7.63
N VAL A 514 -43.38 22.40 -8.33
CA VAL A 514 -44.12 21.87 -9.49
C VAL A 514 -44.46 20.44 -9.17
N TYR A 515 -45.73 20.15 -8.99
CA TYR A 515 -46.20 18.83 -8.56
C TYR A 515 -47.38 18.36 -9.42
N TYR A 516 -47.26 17.17 -10.00
CA TYR A 516 -48.29 16.53 -10.79
C TYR A 516 -49.14 15.60 -9.91
N TYR A 517 -50.45 15.86 -9.86
CA TYR A 517 -51.37 14.97 -9.20
C TYR A 517 -51.66 13.76 -10.11
N GLN A 518 -51.65 12.58 -9.53
CA GLN A 518 -51.99 11.31 -10.14
C GLN A 518 -53.34 10.83 -9.62
N GLU A 519 -54.06 10.04 -10.38
CA GLU A 519 -55.22 9.29 -9.88
C GLU A 519 -54.80 8.28 -8.81
N GLU A 520 -55.77 7.80 -8.00
CA GLU A 520 -55.51 6.85 -6.93
C GLU A 520 -54.83 5.55 -7.40
N ASP A 521 -55.08 5.16 -8.66
CA ASP A 521 -54.40 4.00 -9.27
C ASP A 521 -52.98 4.30 -9.80
N GLY A 522 -52.53 5.56 -9.73
CA GLY A 522 -51.23 6.03 -10.14
C GLY A 522 -50.93 6.00 -11.63
N LYS A 523 -51.95 5.79 -12.50
CA LYS A 523 -51.73 5.59 -13.93
C LYS A 523 -51.88 6.85 -14.77
N GLU A 524 -52.77 7.76 -14.37
CA GLU A 524 -53.06 8.95 -15.16
C GLU A 524 -52.76 10.23 -14.37
N LEU A 525 -52.18 11.22 -15.06
CA LEU A 525 -51.94 12.54 -14.51
C LEU A 525 -53.21 13.39 -14.60
N VAL A 526 -53.65 13.92 -13.47
CA VAL A 526 -54.86 14.74 -13.37
C VAL A 526 -54.58 16.20 -13.72
N GLY A 527 -53.48 16.71 -13.27
CA GLY A 527 -53.10 18.11 -13.43
C GLY A 527 -51.82 18.49 -12.72
N LEU A 528 -51.40 19.72 -12.89
CA LEU A 528 -50.22 20.33 -12.33
C LEU A 528 -50.56 21.35 -11.26
N ASN A 529 -49.95 21.27 -10.10
CA ASN A 529 -49.94 22.33 -9.11
C ASN A 529 -48.59 23.07 -9.13
N THR A 530 -48.64 24.38 -9.21
CA THR A 530 -47.46 25.24 -8.96
C THR A 530 -47.66 25.97 -7.68
N THR A 531 -46.71 25.88 -6.76
CA THR A 531 -46.77 26.55 -5.46
C THR A 531 -45.53 27.41 -5.23
N GLU A 532 -45.73 28.63 -4.77
CA GLU A 532 -44.68 29.52 -4.27
C GLU A 532 -44.92 29.76 -2.77
N ALA A 533 -43.87 29.60 -1.95
CA ALA A 533 -43.97 29.79 -0.50
C ALA A 533 -42.66 30.31 0.10
N SER A 534 -42.74 30.78 1.35
CA SER A 534 -41.48 31.10 2.08
C SER A 534 -40.85 29.84 2.64
N ASN A 535 -41.63 28.95 3.25
CA ASN A 535 -41.20 27.66 3.78
C ASN A 535 -42.28 26.60 3.55
N LEU A 536 -41.84 25.34 3.43
CA LEU A 536 -42.70 24.19 3.26
C LEU A 536 -42.11 23.01 4.07
N THR A 537 -42.97 22.27 4.80
CA THR A 537 -42.62 20.99 5.40
C THR A 537 -43.57 19.92 4.83
N ALA A 538 -42.99 18.87 4.26
CA ALA A 538 -43.70 17.70 3.77
C ALA A 538 -43.43 16.50 4.70
N TYR A 539 -44.48 15.89 5.23
CA TYR A 539 -44.43 14.67 6.03
C TYR A 539 -44.75 13.47 5.17
N MET A 540 -43.94 12.42 5.31
CA MET A 540 -44.02 11.23 4.48
C MET A 540 -44.38 10.01 5.33
N VAL A 541 -45.24 9.13 4.83
CA VAL A 541 -45.52 7.81 5.41
C VAL A 541 -45.54 6.80 4.27
N ASN A 542 -44.79 5.72 4.39
CA ASN A 542 -44.68 4.69 3.35
C ASN A 542 -44.36 5.28 1.95
N ARG A 543 -43.44 6.25 1.92
CA ARG A 543 -43.04 6.99 0.69
C ARG A 543 -44.14 7.82 0.02
N GLN A 544 -45.27 8.02 0.69
CA GLN A 544 -46.35 8.88 0.21
C GLN A 544 -46.43 10.13 1.12
N MET A 545 -46.74 11.27 0.51
CA MET A 545 -46.95 12.51 1.22
C MET A 545 -48.27 12.45 1.99
N GLU A 546 -48.16 12.35 3.35
CA GLU A 546 -49.33 12.33 4.24
C GLU A 546 -49.84 13.74 4.56
N LYS A 547 -48.90 14.67 4.82
CA LYS A 547 -49.23 16.01 5.27
C LYS A 547 -48.28 17.04 4.70
N LEU A 548 -48.85 18.15 4.25
CA LEU A 548 -48.09 19.30 3.75
C LEU A 548 -48.39 20.51 4.58
N LEU A 549 -47.37 21.14 5.17
CA LEU A 549 -47.49 22.39 5.90
C LEU A 549 -46.76 23.51 5.11
N ILE A 550 -47.50 24.50 4.70
CA ILE A 550 -46.97 25.66 3.97
C ILE A 550 -47.10 26.86 4.88
N THR A 551 -45.99 27.58 5.12
CA THR A 551 -45.97 28.71 6.04
C THR A 551 -45.44 29.97 5.37
N LYS A 552 -46.08 31.12 5.71
CA LYS A 552 -45.72 32.47 5.25
C LYS A 552 -45.84 32.70 3.74
N LYS A 553 -46.75 33.54 3.30
CA LYS A 553 -46.94 34.00 1.93
C LYS A 553 -46.95 32.84 0.93
N SER A 554 -48.02 32.05 0.90
CA SER A 554 -48.19 30.99 -0.06
C SER A 554 -49.11 31.41 -1.19
N ASN A 555 -48.75 31.04 -2.41
CA ASN A 555 -49.61 31.16 -3.60
C ASN A 555 -49.54 29.85 -4.38
N GLY A 556 -50.68 29.26 -4.66
CA GLY A 556 -50.75 28.00 -5.41
C GLY A 556 -51.75 28.13 -6.55
N VAL A 557 -51.40 27.57 -7.71
CA VAL A 557 -52.25 27.53 -8.91
C VAL A 557 -52.30 26.10 -9.41
N PHE A 558 -53.53 25.58 -9.64
CA PHE A 558 -53.77 24.27 -10.22
C PHE A 558 -54.13 24.42 -11.69
N TYR A 559 -53.51 23.65 -12.55
CA TYR A 559 -53.78 23.57 -13.99
C TYR A 559 -54.23 22.15 -14.34
N PRO A 560 -55.45 21.94 -14.89
CA PRO A 560 -55.84 20.66 -15.44
C PRO A 560 -54.85 20.19 -16.53
N ILE A 561 -54.65 18.87 -16.67
CA ILE A 561 -53.60 18.30 -17.53
C ILE A 561 -53.56 18.84 -18.96
N LEU A 562 -54.74 19.07 -19.55
CA LEU A 562 -54.87 19.59 -20.90
C LEU A 562 -54.68 21.12 -21.05
N GLN A 563 -54.54 21.82 -19.93
CA GLN A 563 -54.44 23.30 -19.88
C GLN A 563 -53.16 23.80 -19.26
N ILE A 564 -52.16 22.93 -19.10
CA ILE A 564 -50.89 23.29 -18.51
C ILE A 564 -50.06 24.17 -19.46
N PRO A 565 -49.71 25.42 -19.08
CA PRO A 565 -48.81 26.22 -19.88
C PRO A 565 -47.41 25.62 -19.91
N PRO A 566 -46.72 25.53 -21.06
CA PRO A 566 -45.39 24.91 -21.15
C PRO A 566 -44.33 25.54 -20.23
N ASP A 567 -44.44 26.85 -19.95
CA ASP A 567 -43.54 27.58 -19.06
C ASP A 567 -43.73 27.25 -17.57
N LYS A 568 -44.83 26.58 -17.21
CA LYS A 568 -45.14 26.13 -15.83
C LYS A 568 -44.69 24.71 -15.54
N MET A 569 -44.38 23.93 -16.56
CA MET A 569 -43.97 22.53 -16.39
C MET A 569 -42.60 22.37 -15.74
N LYS A 570 -41.75 23.41 -15.83
CA LYS A 570 -40.37 23.36 -15.31
C LYS A 570 -40.03 24.60 -14.53
N LEU A 571 -39.39 24.41 -13.36
CA LEU A 571 -38.82 25.52 -12.57
C LEU A 571 -37.68 26.21 -13.34
N PRO A 572 -37.42 27.51 -13.10
CA PRO A 572 -36.31 28.22 -13.71
C PRO A 572 -34.94 27.55 -13.43
N THR A 573 -34.83 26.87 -12.29
CA THR A 573 -33.63 26.14 -11.85
C THR A 573 -33.62 24.69 -12.34
N PHE A 574 -34.61 24.25 -13.07
CA PHE A 574 -34.73 22.85 -13.52
C PHE A 574 -33.48 22.36 -14.22
N GLY A 575 -32.97 21.20 -13.80
CA GLY A 575 -31.92 20.44 -14.44
C GLY A 575 -32.09 18.95 -14.20
N TRP A 576 -32.01 18.16 -15.26
CA TRP A 576 -32.06 16.71 -15.20
C TRP A 576 -30.79 16.13 -15.83
N PHE A 577 -29.90 15.56 -15.00
CA PHE A 577 -28.53 15.18 -15.37
C PHE A 577 -28.31 13.67 -15.38
N ASN A 578 -29.33 12.88 -15.70
CA ASN A 578 -29.24 11.41 -15.67
C ASN A 578 -28.11 10.85 -16.53
N LYS A 579 -27.65 11.59 -17.57
CA LYS A 579 -26.50 11.23 -18.39
C LYS A 579 -25.17 11.14 -17.60
N LEU A 580 -25.08 11.82 -16.45
CA LEU A 580 -23.89 11.83 -15.59
C LEU A 580 -23.92 10.70 -14.56
N ARG A 581 -25.09 10.06 -14.38
CA ARG A 581 -25.31 9.03 -13.37
C ARG A 581 -24.45 7.80 -13.65
N PRO A 582 -23.62 7.32 -12.69
CA PRO A 582 -22.97 6.02 -12.79
C PRO A 582 -24.01 4.90 -12.74
N LEU A 583 -23.95 3.96 -13.68
CA LEU A 583 -24.94 2.87 -13.80
C LEU A 583 -24.41 1.51 -13.32
N SER A 584 -23.11 1.43 -13.01
CA SER A 584 -22.47 0.22 -12.50
C SER A 584 -21.23 0.56 -11.67
N PRO A 585 -20.68 -0.39 -10.89
CA PRO A 585 -19.42 -0.21 -10.17
C PRO A 585 -18.24 0.19 -11.07
N TYR A 586 -18.19 -0.29 -12.31
CA TYR A 586 -17.10 0.05 -13.25
C TYR A 586 -17.32 1.39 -13.96
N ASP A 587 -18.56 1.86 -13.99
CA ASP A 587 -18.96 3.11 -14.66
C ASP A 587 -18.42 4.35 -13.91
N ILE A 588 -18.08 4.21 -12.64
CA ILE A 588 -17.42 5.27 -11.86
C ILE A 588 -16.04 5.67 -12.42
N LEU A 589 -15.39 4.83 -13.21
CA LEU A 589 -14.11 5.17 -13.85
C LEU A 589 -14.29 6.08 -15.07
N ILE A 590 -15.51 6.20 -15.61
CA ILE A 590 -15.80 6.99 -16.80
C ILE A 590 -16.24 8.40 -16.40
N TRP A 591 -15.39 9.39 -16.65
CA TRP A 591 -15.78 10.80 -16.47
C TRP A 591 -16.54 11.30 -17.69
N ARG A 592 -17.83 11.60 -17.52
CA ARG A 592 -18.68 12.13 -18.62
C ARG A 592 -18.63 13.64 -18.76
N GLY A 593 -17.86 14.31 -17.89
CA GLY A 593 -17.68 15.76 -17.89
C GLY A 593 -18.93 16.52 -17.44
N LYS A 594 -18.75 17.58 -16.65
CA LYS A 594 -19.78 18.60 -16.45
C LYS A 594 -19.48 19.74 -17.43
N ASN A 595 -20.21 19.80 -18.53
CA ASN A 595 -20.16 20.94 -19.44
C ASN A 595 -20.77 22.18 -18.75
N SER A 596 -20.56 23.37 -19.29
CA SER A 596 -21.15 24.60 -18.76
C SER A 596 -22.69 24.55 -18.66
N GLU A 597 -23.34 23.73 -19.48
CA GLU A 597 -24.78 23.47 -19.45
C GLU A 597 -25.23 22.50 -18.34
N ASP A 598 -24.30 21.74 -17.76
CA ASP A 598 -24.53 20.78 -16.68
C ASP A 598 -24.35 21.39 -15.27
N LYS A 599 -24.20 22.70 -15.18
CA LYS A 599 -24.15 23.42 -13.92
C LYS A 599 -25.54 23.84 -13.48
N LEU A 600 -25.75 23.92 -12.16
CA LEU A 600 -26.94 24.53 -11.59
C LEU A 600 -27.13 25.95 -12.16
N LYS A 601 -28.32 26.18 -12.74
CA LYS A 601 -28.67 27.52 -13.25
C LYS A 601 -28.84 28.45 -12.05
N LYS A 602 -27.88 29.34 -11.83
CA LYS A 602 -27.98 30.36 -10.78
C LYS A 602 -29.06 31.35 -11.14
N THR A 603 -30.09 31.44 -10.30
CA THR A 603 -31.11 32.50 -10.43
C THR A 603 -30.63 33.74 -9.65
N SER A 604 -30.10 34.74 -10.36
CA SER A 604 -29.96 36.07 -9.76
C SER A 604 -31.34 36.70 -9.70
N ARG A 605 -32.03 36.62 -8.56
CA ARG A 605 -33.19 37.50 -8.32
C ARG A 605 -32.60 38.86 -7.96
N SER A 606 -32.88 39.89 -8.77
CA SER A 606 -32.70 41.29 -8.35
C SER A 606 -33.41 41.48 -7.02
N PRO A 607 -32.79 42.11 -6.01
CA PRO A 607 -33.46 42.38 -4.76
C PRO A 607 -34.73 43.19 -5.09
N VAL A 608 -35.89 42.71 -4.64
CA VAL A 608 -37.15 43.45 -4.73
C VAL A 608 -36.90 44.78 -4.04
N PRO A 609 -37.07 45.93 -4.72
CA PRO A 609 -36.87 47.20 -4.06
C PRO A 609 -37.86 47.27 -2.88
N LEU A 610 -37.34 47.52 -1.69
CA LEU A 610 -38.16 47.79 -0.52
C LEU A 610 -39.09 48.94 -0.88
N PRO A 611 -40.43 48.85 -0.62
CA PRO A 611 -41.33 49.95 -0.85
C PRO A 611 -40.80 51.16 -0.08
N SER A 612 -40.49 52.23 -0.81
CA SER A 612 -40.03 53.47 -0.20
C SER A 612 -41.10 53.97 0.75
N LEU A 613 -40.84 54.03 2.02
CA LEU A 613 -41.61 54.72 3.03
C LEU A 613 -41.55 56.23 2.73
N LYS A 614 -42.26 56.68 1.69
CA LYS A 614 -42.57 58.08 1.50
C LYS A 614 -43.91 58.33 2.15
N GLY A 615 -43.89 58.93 3.33
CA GLY A 615 -45.10 59.41 3.96
C GLY A 615 -45.15 59.33 5.49
N LEU A 616 -44.06 59.67 6.17
CA LEU A 616 -44.13 60.09 7.58
C LEU A 616 -43.05 61.16 7.72
N GLN A 617 -43.46 62.41 7.49
CA GLN A 617 -42.79 63.60 8.07
C GLN A 617 -43.55 64.00 9.32
N PRO A 618 -42.80 64.55 10.34
CA PRO A 618 -43.19 64.74 11.72
C PRO A 618 -44.36 65.68 11.90
#